data_fec72beef11678809c6a4067759206f0
#
_entry.id   fec72beef11678809c6a4067759206f0
#
_cell.length_a   1.000
_cell.length_b   1.000
_cell.length_c   1.000
_cell.angle_alpha   90.00
_cell.angle_beta   90.00
_cell.angle_gamma   90.00
#
_symmetry.space_group_name_H-M   'P 1'
#
loop_
_entity.id
_entity.type
_entity.pdbx_description
1 polymer ?
#
loop_
_entity_poly.entity_id
_entity_poly.type
_entity_poly.pdbx_seq_one_letter_code
_entity_poly.pdbx_strand_id
1 'polypeptide(L)' 'TYQFELTGEGGGTYHAVFDNGKYEIGEGPVENPGCTITIATADFFALLERKLNPMAAFMAGKLKVRGDMGMALKLQQLIG' A
#
# COMPACT_ATOMS: atom_id res chain seq x y z
N THR A 1 2.93 -2.37 10.70
CA THR A 1 3.55 -2.97 9.51
C THR A 1 2.54 -3.06 8.38
N TYR A 2 2.91 -2.61 7.22
CA TYR A 2 2.10 -2.69 6.01
C TYR A 2 2.72 -3.70 5.06
N GLN A 3 1.87 -4.46 4.40
CA GLN A 3 2.30 -5.33 3.31
C GLN A 3 1.65 -4.86 2.02
N PHE A 4 2.45 -4.75 0.96
CA PHE A 4 1.97 -4.32 -0.35
C PHE A 4 2.10 -5.47 -1.32
N GLU A 5 1.00 -5.84 -1.96
CA GLU A 5 0.98 -6.85 -3.01
C GLU A 5 0.74 -6.13 -4.33
N LEU A 6 1.79 -6.00 -5.13
CA LEU A 6 1.70 -5.35 -6.43
C LEU A 6 1.42 -6.41 -7.48
N THR A 7 0.35 -6.24 -8.21
CA THR A 7 -0.08 -7.19 -9.26
C THR A 7 0.34 -6.69 -10.64
N GLY A 8 0.40 -7.61 -11.60
CA GLY A 8 0.75 -7.29 -12.96
C GLY A 8 2.24 -7.38 -13.22
N GLU A 9 2.66 -6.92 -14.39
CA GLU A 9 4.05 -6.97 -14.82
C GLU A 9 4.90 -6.06 -13.95
N GLY A 10 6.05 -6.57 -13.50
CA GLY A 10 6.93 -5.85 -12.60
C GLY A 10 6.44 -5.80 -11.16
N GLY A 11 5.39 -6.55 -10.84
CA GLY A 11 4.84 -6.60 -9.50
C GLY A 11 5.63 -7.48 -8.56
N GLY A 12 5.16 -7.57 -7.32
CA GLY A 12 5.78 -8.40 -6.29
C GLY A 12 5.16 -8.06 -4.95
N THR A 13 5.70 -8.69 -3.90
CA THR A 13 5.28 -8.43 -2.54
C THR A 13 6.35 -7.61 -1.82
N TYR A 14 5.93 -6.53 -1.19
CA TYR A 14 6.80 -5.64 -0.43
C TYR A 14 6.18 -5.35 0.91
N HIS A 15 6.98 -4.88 1.84
CA HIS A 15 6.48 -4.48 3.15
C HIS A 15 7.10 -3.16 3.58
N ALA A 16 6.39 -2.44 4.42
CA ALA A 16 6.86 -1.20 5.02
C ALA A 16 6.59 -1.24 6.52
N VAL A 17 7.61 -0.92 7.30
CA VAL A 17 7.51 -0.82 8.75
C VAL A 17 7.71 0.62 9.15
N PHE A 18 6.72 1.19 9.85
CA PHE A 18 6.79 2.55 10.37
C PHE A 18 6.99 2.50 11.88
N ASP A 19 8.02 3.14 12.36
CA ASP A 19 8.33 3.17 13.79
C ASP A 19 8.95 4.52 14.16
N ASN A 20 8.33 5.21 15.11
CA ASN A 20 8.82 6.49 15.65
C ASN A 20 9.21 7.52 14.59
N GLY A 21 8.39 7.65 13.55
CA GLY A 21 8.64 8.61 12.49
C GLY A 21 9.63 8.13 11.44
N LYS A 22 10.15 6.92 11.60
CA LYS A 22 11.03 6.30 10.62
C LYS A 22 10.29 5.19 9.88
N TYR A 23 10.73 4.88 8.68
CA TYR A 23 10.16 3.76 7.93
C TYR A 23 11.25 2.96 7.27
N GLU A 24 10.98 1.66 7.12
CA GLU A 24 11.85 0.75 6.38
C GLU A 24 11.00 0.02 5.36
N ILE A 25 11.53 -0.13 4.16
CA ILE A 25 10.87 -0.85 3.08
C ILE A 25 11.75 -2.03 2.69
N GLY A 26 11.14 -3.22 2.61
CA GLY A 26 11.84 -4.43 2.20
C GLY A 26 11.02 -5.22 1.20
N GLU A 27 11.66 -6.20 0.59
CA GLU A 27 10.99 -7.12 -0.32
C GLU A 27 10.47 -8.34 0.45
N GLY A 28 9.36 -8.88 -0.04
CA GLY A 28 8.78 -10.10 0.50
C GLY A 28 7.69 -9.85 1.52
N PRO A 29 6.96 -10.90 1.89
CA PRO A 29 5.90 -10.80 2.86
C PRO A 29 6.43 -10.72 4.28
N VAL A 30 5.59 -10.22 5.19
CA VAL A 30 5.89 -10.22 6.62
C VAL A 30 4.87 -11.10 7.33
N GLU A 31 5.25 -11.63 8.50
CA GLU A 31 4.30 -12.33 9.35
C GLU A 31 3.38 -11.31 10.01
N ASN A 32 2.08 -11.60 9.98
CA ASN A 32 1.06 -10.81 10.67
C ASN A 32 1.12 -9.31 10.34
N PRO A 33 1.03 -8.92 9.06
CA PRO A 33 0.95 -7.52 8.75
C PRO A 33 -0.33 -6.91 9.34
N GLY A 34 -0.24 -5.72 9.86
CA GLY A 34 -1.43 -5.03 10.37
C GLY A 34 -2.39 -4.66 9.26
N CYS A 35 -1.88 -4.42 8.06
CA CYS A 35 -2.66 -4.07 6.91
C CYS A 35 -1.99 -4.60 5.64
N THR A 36 -2.78 -5.18 4.74
CA THR A 36 -2.30 -5.64 3.44
C THR A 36 -3.01 -4.86 2.34
N ILE A 37 -2.25 -4.27 1.45
CA ILE A 37 -2.78 -3.47 0.36
C ILE A 37 -2.41 -4.14 -0.95
N THR A 38 -3.43 -4.43 -1.76
CA THR A 38 -3.27 -5.04 -3.07
C THR A 38 -3.61 -4.01 -4.14
N ILE A 39 -2.69 -3.76 -5.04
CA ILE A 39 -2.87 -2.77 -6.09
C ILE A 39 -2.00 -3.17 -7.30
N ALA A 40 -2.44 -2.78 -8.50
CA ALA A 40 -1.62 -2.97 -9.70
C ALA A 40 -0.37 -2.09 -9.64
N THR A 41 0.75 -2.61 -10.14
CA THR A 41 2.03 -1.89 -10.12
C THR A 41 1.93 -0.52 -10.76
N ALA A 42 1.27 -0.42 -11.92
CA ALA A 42 1.10 0.86 -12.61
C ALA A 42 0.30 1.85 -11.77
N ASP A 43 -0.75 1.37 -11.10
CA ASP A 43 -1.56 2.22 -10.23
C ASP A 43 -0.79 2.66 -8.99
N PHE A 44 0.07 1.78 -8.47
CA PHE A 44 0.91 2.14 -7.34
C PHE A 44 1.85 3.29 -7.67
N PHE A 45 2.50 3.25 -8.83
CA PHE A 45 3.34 4.35 -9.27
C PHE A 45 2.54 5.63 -9.51
N ALA A 46 1.32 5.49 -10.03
CA ALA A 46 0.45 6.65 -10.20
C ALA A 46 0.09 7.30 -8.87
N LEU A 47 -0.10 6.50 -7.81
CA LEU A 47 -0.31 7.02 -6.47
C LEU A 47 0.91 7.79 -5.96
N LEU A 48 2.10 7.23 -6.15
CA LEU A 48 3.34 7.87 -5.72
C LEU A 48 3.59 9.19 -6.43
N GLU A 49 3.22 9.26 -7.70
CA GLU A 49 3.34 10.49 -8.50
C GLU A 49 2.17 11.45 -8.31
N ARG A 50 1.22 11.07 -7.46
CA ARG A 50 0.00 11.85 -7.17
C ARG A 50 -0.87 12.07 -8.41
N LYS A 51 -0.80 11.17 -9.38
CA LYS A 51 -1.65 11.16 -10.55
C LYS A 51 -2.96 10.42 -10.31
N LEU A 52 -2.99 9.57 -9.27
CA LEU A 52 -4.15 8.79 -8.90
C LEU A 52 -4.45 9.06 -7.42
N ASN A 53 -5.69 9.43 -7.14
CA ASN A 53 -6.13 9.65 -5.77
C ASN A 53 -6.38 8.31 -5.09
N PRO A 54 -5.82 8.06 -3.89
CA PRO A 54 -6.03 6.78 -3.18
C PRO A 54 -7.50 6.46 -2.93
N MET A 55 -8.30 7.44 -2.58
CA MET A 55 -9.72 7.24 -2.32
C MET A 55 -10.45 6.84 -3.61
N ALA A 56 -10.14 7.50 -4.71
CA ALA A 56 -10.73 7.18 -6.01
C ALA A 56 -10.32 5.78 -6.46
N ALA A 57 -9.07 5.40 -6.23
CA ALA A 57 -8.57 4.07 -6.55
C ALA A 57 -9.30 2.99 -5.74
N PHE A 58 -9.53 3.25 -4.46
CA PHE A 58 -10.26 2.33 -3.59
C PHE A 58 -11.70 2.16 -4.08
N MET A 59 -12.38 3.25 -4.37
CA MET A 59 -13.78 3.21 -4.83
C MET A 59 -13.93 2.58 -6.20
N ALA A 60 -12.92 2.71 -7.06
CA ALA A 60 -12.93 2.10 -8.38
C ALA A 60 -12.53 0.61 -8.35
N GLY A 61 -12.21 0.07 -7.19
CA GLY A 61 -11.78 -1.32 -7.06
C GLY A 61 -10.35 -1.59 -7.50
N LYS A 62 -9.57 -0.56 -7.74
CA LYS A 62 -8.15 -0.68 -8.12
C LYS A 62 -7.26 -0.96 -6.91
N LEU A 63 -7.69 -0.53 -5.73
CA LEU A 63 -6.98 -0.71 -4.49
C LEU A 63 -7.80 -1.58 -3.57
N LYS A 64 -7.21 -2.65 -3.06
CA LYS A 64 -7.86 -3.54 -2.11
C LYS A 64 -7.10 -3.50 -0.80
N VAL A 65 -7.84 -3.47 0.30
CA VAL A 65 -7.26 -3.38 1.64
C VAL A 65 -7.79 -4.52 2.48
N ARG A 66 -6.87 -5.19 3.19
CA ARG A 66 -7.21 -6.23 4.17
C ARG A 66 -6.55 -5.89 5.49
N GLY A 67 -7.20 -6.24 6.59
CA GLY A 67 -6.68 -6.01 7.92
C GLY A 67 -7.21 -4.73 8.53
N ASP A 68 -6.36 -4.00 9.20
CA ASP A 68 -6.76 -2.81 9.94
C ASP A 68 -7.02 -1.64 9.01
N MET A 69 -8.30 -1.27 8.88
CA MET A 69 -8.71 -0.14 8.05
C MET A 69 -8.19 1.20 8.59
N GLY A 70 -8.00 1.30 9.90
CA GLY A 70 -7.42 2.50 10.49
C GLY A 70 -5.98 2.73 10.02
N MET A 71 -5.21 1.66 9.88
CA MET A 71 -3.87 1.74 9.33
C MET A 71 -3.89 2.16 7.86
N ALA A 72 -4.85 1.66 7.10
CA ALA A 72 -5.00 2.04 5.70
C ALA A 72 -5.29 3.52 5.55
N LEU A 73 -6.15 4.07 6.42
CA LEU A 73 -6.46 5.49 6.41
C LEU A 73 -5.23 6.34 6.77
N LYS A 74 -4.41 5.87 7.70
CA LYS A 74 -3.16 6.56 8.03
C LYS A 74 -2.21 6.59 6.85
N LEU A 75 -2.10 5.48 6.14
CA LEU A 75 -1.26 5.41 4.95
C LEU A 75 -1.75 6.37 3.86
N GLN A 76 -3.06 6.46 3.68
CA GLN A 76 -3.65 7.41 2.74
C GLN A 76 -3.25 8.84 3.07
N GLN A 77 -3.25 9.21 4.35
CA GLN A 77 -2.85 10.54 4.78
C GLN A 77 -1.37 10.81 4.51
N LEU A 78 -0.53 9.77 4.58
CA LEU A 78 0.90 9.91 4.34
C LEU A 78 1.23 10.11 2.86
N ILE A 79 0.49 9.48 1.96
CA ILE A 79 0.78 9.52 0.52
C ILE A 79 -0.22 10.38 -0.26
N GLY A 80 -1.33 10.70 0.34
CA GLY A 80 -2.36 11.55 -0.26
C GLY A 80 -2.37 12.92 0.34
#